data_7e1a2548dc00255c735a5a76c059cc86
#
_entry.id   7e1a2548dc00255c735a5a76c059cc86
#
_cell.length_a   1.000
_cell.length_b   1.000
_cell.length_c   1.000
_cell.angle_alpha   90.00
_cell.angle_beta   90.00
_cell.angle_gamma   90.00
#
_symmetry.space_group_name_H-M   'P 1'
#
loop_
_entity.id
_entity.type
_entity.pdbx_description
1 polymer ?
#
loop_
_entity_poly.entity_id
_entity_poly.type
_entity_poly.pdbx_seq_one_letter_code
_entity_poly.pdbx_strand_id
1 'polypeptide(L)'
;MATKKVTQLTAATSAVDSDLVMIVDVDDTTMSPEGTNKKITKANLLTGVGGLLTQVSQTVSNAQVLDMKYDDTPIVLVTKESGKIIVPVAINIEVTYAAATESTTNNLRCGWNAGTSGSTYYWDGKRNFMKSVTTDYALIFSGGVPASSGITGDTSLVYKNLELWSTGDFDGGFSFVVYTTYYTITV
;
A
#
# COMPACT_ATOMS: atom_id res chain seq x y z
N MET A 1 47.80 6.59 -0.29
CA MET A 1 46.51 6.56 -1.02
C MET A 1 46.15 7.96 -1.48
N ALA A 2 45.76 8.13 -2.74
CA ALA A 2 45.32 9.45 -3.21
C ALA A 2 43.96 9.75 -2.64
N THR A 3 43.83 10.85 -1.91
CA THR A 3 42.52 11.34 -1.40
C THR A 3 41.76 12.01 -2.53
N LYS A 4 40.57 11.51 -2.88
CA LYS A 4 39.67 12.15 -3.84
C LYS A 4 38.73 13.11 -3.11
N LYS A 5 38.54 14.31 -3.66
CA LYS A 5 37.45 15.20 -3.21
C LYS A 5 36.09 14.58 -3.58
N VAL A 6 35.03 14.90 -2.82
CA VAL A 6 33.68 14.40 -3.07
C VAL A 6 33.22 14.69 -4.51
N THR A 7 33.60 15.86 -5.06
CA THR A 7 33.33 16.24 -6.45
C THR A 7 34.04 15.42 -7.52
N GLN A 8 35.00 14.58 -7.13
CA GLN A 8 35.78 13.70 -8.03
C GLN A 8 35.29 12.24 -7.98
N LEU A 9 34.24 11.97 -7.20
CA LEU A 9 33.64 10.65 -7.15
C LEU A 9 32.66 10.48 -8.30
N THR A 10 32.58 9.25 -8.80
CA THR A 10 31.54 8.90 -9.79
C THR A 10 30.16 9.00 -9.14
N ALA A 11 29.24 9.69 -9.80
CA ALA A 11 27.87 9.78 -9.32
C ALA A 11 27.19 8.40 -9.37
N ALA A 12 26.55 7.99 -8.28
CA ALA A 12 25.66 6.84 -8.28
C ALA A 12 24.29 7.27 -8.88
N THR A 13 23.75 6.45 -9.77
CA THR A 13 22.45 6.70 -10.42
C THR A 13 21.28 6.21 -9.57
N SER A 14 21.54 5.28 -8.65
CA SER A 14 20.57 4.75 -7.68
C SER A 14 21.29 4.34 -6.41
N ALA A 15 20.61 4.38 -5.28
CA ALA A 15 21.13 3.90 -4.00
C ALA A 15 20.37 2.65 -3.58
N VAL A 16 21.10 1.60 -3.18
CA VAL A 16 20.55 0.39 -2.56
C VAL A 16 20.56 0.52 -1.03
N ASP A 17 19.81 -0.33 -0.34
CA ASP A 17 19.60 -0.19 1.11
C ASP A 17 20.88 -0.38 1.96
N SER A 18 21.87 -1.08 1.43
CA SER A 18 23.20 -1.24 2.05
C SER A 18 24.17 -0.09 1.81
N ASP A 19 23.84 0.85 0.92
CA ASP A 19 24.71 2.00 0.64
C ASP A 19 24.89 2.86 1.88
N LEU A 20 26.10 3.40 2.03
CA LEU A 20 26.50 4.17 3.19
C LEU A 20 26.40 5.67 2.92
N VAL A 21 25.77 6.37 3.85
CA VAL A 21 25.68 7.84 3.89
C VAL A 21 26.54 8.31 5.08
N MET A 22 27.33 9.37 4.87
CA MET A 22 28.07 10.01 5.95
C MET A 22 27.17 11.02 6.63
N ILE A 23 27.12 11.00 7.96
CA ILE A 23 26.42 11.97 8.80
C ILE A 23 27.35 12.54 9.84
N VAL A 24 27.00 13.69 10.40
CA VAL A 24 27.61 14.23 11.62
C VAL A 24 26.62 13.98 12.76
N ASP A 25 27.04 13.19 13.74
CA ASP A 25 26.29 12.96 14.97
C ASP A 25 26.69 14.06 15.97
N VAL A 26 25.80 15.02 16.15
CA VAL A 26 26.06 16.22 16.98
C VAL A 26 25.98 15.92 18.49
N ASP A 27 25.35 14.80 18.85
CA ASP A 27 25.23 14.36 20.24
C ASP A 27 26.49 13.60 20.70
N ASP A 28 27.28 13.10 19.76
CA ASP A 28 28.58 12.45 20.01
C ASP A 28 29.73 13.44 19.72
N THR A 29 30.29 13.99 20.74
CA THR A 29 31.39 15.00 20.68
C THR A 29 32.78 14.38 20.82
N THR A 30 32.96 13.08 20.63
CA THR A 30 34.27 12.40 20.85
C THR A 30 35.35 12.83 19.88
N MET A 31 35.01 13.27 18.65
CA MET A 31 35.96 13.75 17.65
C MET A 31 36.10 15.26 17.64
N SER A 32 35.03 16.00 17.90
CA SER A 32 34.99 17.47 17.86
C SER A 32 33.78 17.97 18.65
N PRO A 33 33.83 19.22 19.22
CA PRO A 33 32.67 19.85 19.84
C PRO A 33 31.45 20.01 18.89
N GLU A 34 31.68 20.03 17.57
CA GLU A 34 30.61 20.12 16.56
C GLU A 34 29.99 18.75 16.20
N GLY A 35 30.54 17.62 16.74
CA GLY A 35 30.03 16.28 16.53
C GLY A 35 31.06 15.29 15.98
N THR A 36 30.63 14.06 15.83
CA THR A 36 31.44 12.95 15.32
C THR A 36 30.92 12.49 13.96
N ASN A 37 31.86 12.29 13.00
CA ASN A 37 31.53 11.73 11.69
C ASN A 37 31.18 10.25 11.83
N LYS A 38 29.99 9.87 11.41
CA LYS A 38 29.52 8.48 11.39
C LYS A 38 29.02 8.09 10.03
N LYS A 39 28.95 6.80 9.79
CA LYS A 39 28.29 6.22 8.60
C LYS A 39 26.98 5.59 9.01
N ILE A 40 25.95 5.78 8.18
CA ILE A 40 24.66 5.15 8.34
C ILE A 40 24.28 4.49 7.00
N THR A 41 23.62 3.36 7.02
CA THR A 41 23.06 2.79 5.79
C THR A 41 21.85 3.60 5.33
N LYS A 42 21.57 3.61 4.03
CA LYS A 42 20.36 4.22 3.49
C LYS A 42 19.11 3.68 4.19
N ALA A 43 19.02 2.37 4.41
CA ALA A 43 17.91 1.74 5.14
C ALA A 43 17.73 2.35 6.53
N ASN A 44 18.81 2.46 7.32
CA ASN A 44 18.75 3.02 8.69
C ASN A 44 18.44 4.53 8.69
N LEU A 45 18.99 5.28 7.73
CA LEU A 45 18.67 6.71 7.58
C LEU A 45 17.18 6.92 7.34
N LEU A 46 16.56 6.06 6.54
CA LEU A 46 15.15 6.14 6.20
C LEU A 46 14.23 5.57 7.29
N THR A 47 14.74 4.70 8.18
CA THR A 47 13.95 4.12 9.29
C THR A 47 13.43 5.18 10.26
N GLY A 48 14.17 6.28 10.45
CA GLY A 48 13.75 7.41 11.29
C GLY A 48 12.78 8.39 10.62
N VAL A 49 12.57 8.27 9.31
CA VAL A 49 11.62 9.10 8.57
C VAL A 49 10.25 8.44 8.65
N GLY A 50 9.52 8.73 9.72
CA GLY A 50 8.16 8.24 9.90
C GLY A 50 7.28 8.60 8.70
N GLY A 51 6.60 7.60 8.15
CA GLY A 51 5.65 7.81 7.06
C GLY A 51 6.21 7.75 5.65
N LEU A 52 7.35 7.09 5.41
CA LEU A 52 7.74 6.73 4.04
C LEU A 52 6.63 5.94 3.36
N LEU A 53 6.19 6.46 2.21
CA LEU A 53 5.20 5.76 1.40
C LEU A 53 5.81 4.48 0.85
N THR A 54 5.14 3.38 1.09
CA THR A 54 5.45 2.07 0.50
C THR A 54 4.48 1.81 -0.64
N GLN A 55 4.98 1.30 -1.75
CA GLN A 55 4.16 0.82 -2.84
C GLN A 55 4.36 -0.69 -3.01
N VAL A 56 3.25 -1.41 -3.14
CA VAL A 56 3.21 -2.82 -3.47
C VAL A 56 2.29 -3.04 -4.66
N SER A 57 2.53 -4.08 -5.44
CA SER A 57 1.65 -4.48 -6.53
C SER A 57 1.25 -5.95 -6.40
N GLN A 58 0.03 -6.25 -6.79
CA GLN A 58 -0.52 -7.61 -6.76
C GLN A 58 -1.34 -7.87 -8.01
N THR A 59 -1.05 -8.98 -8.69
CA THR A 59 -1.86 -9.49 -9.79
C THR A 59 -2.99 -10.34 -9.20
N VAL A 60 -4.21 -10.08 -9.64
CA VAL A 60 -5.42 -10.80 -9.25
C VAL A 60 -5.99 -11.46 -10.51
N SER A 61 -5.97 -12.78 -10.54
CA SER A 61 -6.50 -13.59 -11.64
C SER A 61 -8.03 -13.55 -11.67
N ASN A 62 -8.63 -13.91 -12.81
CA ASN A 62 -10.08 -14.02 -12.92
C ASN A 62 -10.68 -14.98 -11.87
N ALA A 63 -10.04 -16.12 -11.62
CA ALA A 63 -10.51 -17.05 -10.57
C ALA A 63 -10.58 -16.38 -9.20
N GLN A 64 -9.55 -15.63 -8.82
CA GLN A 64 -9.54 -14.89 -7.55
C GLN A 64 -10.60 -13.77 -7.54
N VAL A 65 -10.86 -13.13 -8.67
CA VAL A 65 -11.93 -12.13 -8.79
C VAL A 65 -13.30 -12.72 -8.51
N LEU A 66 -13.57 -13.91 -9.03
CA LEU A 66 -14.85 -14.60 -8.83
C LEU A 66 -15.06 -15.00 -7.35
N ASP A 67 -13.98 -15.31 -6.64
CA ASP A 67 -14.01 -15.79 -5.24
C ASP A 67 -13.79 -14.68 -4.19
N MET A 68 -13.54 -13.43 -4.61
CA MET A 68 -13.14 -12.35 -3.70
C MET A 68 -14.26 -11.73 -2.87
N LYS A 69 -15.38 -12.40 -2.74
CA LYS A 69 -16.49 -11.96 -1.91
C LYS A 69 -16.07 -11.80 -0.44
N TYR A 70 -16.68 -10.83 0.26
CA TYR A 70 -16.32 -10.43 1.63
C TYR A 70 -16.26 -11.56 2.67
N ASP A 71 -17.06 -12.61 2.50
CA ASP A 71 -17.17 -13.77 3.40
C ASP A 71 -16.50 -15.05 2.85
N ASP A 72 -15.77 -14.93 1.75
CA ASP A 72 -15.08 -16.04 1.10
C ASP A 72 -13.56 -15.82 1.11
N THR A 73 -12.96 -15.34 0.00
CA THR A 73 -11.51 -15.14 -0.13
C THR A 73 -11.13 -13.71 -0.53
N PRO A 74 -11.31 -12.72 0.35
CA PRO A 74 -10.83 -11.36 0.10
C PRO A 74 -9.35 -11.32 -0.28
N ILE A 75 -8.99 -10.39 -1.15
CA ILE A 75 -7.60 -10.22 -1.61
C ILE A 75 -6.83 -9.38 -0.59
N VAL A 76 -5.82 -9.95 0.04
CA VAL A 76 -4.95 -9.21 0.96
C VAL A 76 -3.98 -8.35 0.17
N LEU A 77 -4.15 -7.02 0.21
CA LEU A 77 -3.27 -6.06 -0.45
C LEU A 77 -2.01 -5.77 0.37
N VAL A 78 -2.17 -5.62 1.68
CA VAL A 78 -1.07 -5.43 2.62
C VAL A 78 -1.33 -6.27 3.86
N THR A 79 -0.37 -7.12 4.19
CA THR A 79 -0.46 -7.96 5.39
C THR A 79 -0.27 -7.12 6.66
N LYS A 80 -1.09 -7.40 7.65
CA LYS A 80 -1.01 -6.76 8.97
C LYS A 80 0.36 -6.94 9.63
N GLU A 81 0.80 -5.93 10.34
CA GLU A 81 1.98 -5.97 11.20
C GLU A 81 1.58 -5.74 12.67
N SER A 82 2.32 -6.39 13.59
CA SER A 82 2.07 -6.23 15.03
C SER A 82 2.32 -4.78 15.47
N GLY A 83 1.39 -4.19 16.22
CA GLY A 83 1.51 -2.82 16.74
C GLY A 83 1.41 -1.73 15.69
N LYS A 84 0.91 -2.03 14.49
CA LYS A 84 0.79 -1.05 13.41
C LYS A 84 -0.61 -0.96 12.83
N ILE A 85 -0.95 0.22 12.35
CA ILE A 85 -2.11 0.50 11.52
C ILE A 85 -1.61 0.79 10.11
N ILE A 86 -2.17 0.11 9.11
CA ILE A 86 -1.92 0.38 7.69
C ILE A 86 -2.81 1.53 7.26
N VAL A 87 -2.22 2.60 6.70
CA VAL A 87 -2.96 3.77 6.20
C VAL A 87 -2.79 3.84 4.69
N PRO A 88 -3.81 3.50 3.89
CA PRO A 88 -3.75 3.63 2.44
C PRO A 88 -3.75 5.10 2.03
N VAL A 89 -2.96 5.41 1.00
CA VAL A 89 -2.86 6.76 0.40
C VAL A 89 -3.50 6.75 -0.98
N ALA A 90 -3.20 5.73 -1.79
CA ALA A 90 -3.78 5.54 -3.10
C ALA A 90 -3.84 4.05 -3.45
N ILE A 91 -4.87 3.65 -4.15
CA ILE A 91 -4.99 2.31 -4.75
C ILE A 91 -5.39 2.50 -6.20
N ASN A 92 -4.52 2.03 -7.09
CA ASN A 92 -4.74 2.06 -8.53
C ASN A 92 -4.99 0.62 -8.99
N ILE A 93 -6.02 0.42 -9.79
CA ILE A 93 -6.38 -0.89 -10.33
C ILE A 93 -6.38 -0.79 -11.84
N GLU A 94 -5.54 -1.56 -12.50
CA GLU A 94 -5.54 -1.75 -13.94
C GLU A 94 -6.32 -3.02 -14.26
N VAL A 95 -7.47 -2.88 -14.89
CA VAL A 95 -8.37 -3.99 -15.21
C VAL A 95 -8.15 -4.41 -16.65
N THR A 96 -7.92 -5.71 -16.84
CA THR A 96 -7.88 -6.36 -18.16
C THR A 96 -9.18 -7.14 -18.37
N TYR A 97 -9.95 -6.74 -19.37
CA TYR A 97 -11.16 -7.44 -19.79
C TYR A 97 -10.77 -8.64 -20.69
N ALA A 98 -11.32 -9.81 -20.40
CA ALA A 98 -10.95 -11.01 -21.15
C ALA A 98 -12.05 -11.50 -22.10
N ALA A 99 -13.28 -11.71 -21.64
CA ALA A 99 -14.29 -12.36 -22.51
C ALA A 99 -15.74 -12.18 -22.09
N ALA A 100 -16.06 -12.18 -20.80
CA ALA A 100 -17.45 -12.17 -20.32
C ALA A 100 -17.76 -10.87 -19.58
N THR A 101 -18.85 -10.23 -19.98
CA THR A 101 -19.31 -8.99 -19.33
C THR A 101 -19.86 -9.30 -17.95
N GLU A 102 -19.48 -8.51 -16.97
CA GLU A 102 -20.05 -8.57 -15.62
C GLU A 102 -21.54 -8.19 -15.66
N SER A 103 -22.41 -9.07 -15.22
CA SER A 103 -23.86 -8.86 -15.23
C SER A 103 -24.40 -8.38 -13.88
N THR A 104 -23.69 -8.63 -12.80
CA THR A 104 -24.15 -8.32 -11.44
C THR A 104 -24.07 -6.83 -11.14
N THR A 105 -24.64 -6.44 -9.99
CA THR A 105 -24.57 -5.06 -9.48
C THR A 105 -23.66 -4.96 -8.26
N ASN A 106 -22.73 -5.91 -8.13
CA ASN A 106 -21.83 -5.99 -7.00
C ASN A 106 -20.83 -4.83 -6.98
N ASN A 107 -20.48 -4.43 -5.79
CA ASN A 107 -19.53 -3.35 -5.56
C ASN A 107 -18.16 -3.94 -5.23
N LEU A 108 -17.12 -3.28 -5.71
CA LEU A 108 -15.75 -3.49 -5.23
C LEU A 108 -15.51 -2.58 -4.03
N ARG A 109 -14.91 -3.08 -2.98
CA ARG A 109 -14.56 -2.34 -1.76
C ARG A 109 -13.13 -2.62 -1.36
N CYS A 110 -12.49 -1.62 -0.77
CA CYS A 110 -11.18 -1.71 -0.18
C CYS A 110 -11.19 -1.17 1.24
N GLY A 111 -10.52 -1.83 2.15
CA GLY A 111 -10.46 -1.42 3.54
C GLY A 111 -9.86 -2.48 4.45
N TRP A 112 -10.24 -2.43 5.71
CA TRP A 112 -9.73 -3.34 6.73
C TRP A 112 -10.82 -4.33 7.14
N ASN A 113 -10.47 -5.61 7.25
CA ASN A 113 -11.35 -6.68 7.72
C ASN A 113 -12.63 -6.87 6.88
N ALA A 114 -12.49 -7.55 5.76
CA ALA A 114 -13.58 -7.82 4.81
C ALA A 114 -14.75 -8.68 5.35
N GLY A 115 -14.61 -9.31 6.49
CA GLY A 115 -15.44 -10.42 7.00
C GLY A 115 -16.93 -10.16 7.27
N THR A 116 -17.50 -9.00 6.85
CA THR A 116 -18.95 -8.77 6.95
C THR A 116 -19.47 -7.91 5.82
N SER A 117 -20.65 -8.22 5.28
CA SER A 117 -21.27 -7.48 4.16
C SER A 117 -21.55 -6.00 4.45
N GLY A 118 -21.65 -5.65 5.71
CA GLY A 118 -21.94 -4.30 6.19
C GLY A 118 -20.75 -3.67 6.88
N SER A 119 -19.51 -4.17 6.63
CA SER A 119 -18.36 -3.66 7.37
C SER A 119 -18.23 -2.14 7.18
N THR A 120 -18.23 -1.46 8.28
CA THR A 120 -18.00 -0.01 8.39
C THR A 120 -16.54 0.36 8.15
N TYR A 121 -15.69 -0.61 7.89
CA TYR A 121 -14.23 -0.48 7.82
C TYR A 121 -13.69 -0.40 6.39
N TYR A 122 -14.49 -0.03 5.41
CA TYR A 122 -13.96 0.21 4.07
C TYR A 122 -13.44 1.64 3.94
N TRP A 123 -12.32 1.75 3.23
CA TRP A 123 -11.68 3.02 2.93
C TRP A 123 -12.32 3.67 1.70
N ASP A 124 -12.58 2.89 0.64
CA ASP A 124 -13.24 3.34 -0.58
C ASP A 124 -13.88 2.17 -1.34
N GLY A 125 -14.64 2.48 -2.38
CA GLY A 125 -15.27 1.46 -3.20
C GLY A 125 -15.87 1.98 -4.51
N LYS A 126 -16.06 1.07 -5.44
CA LYS A 126 -16.70 1.30 -6.74
C LYS A 126 -18.01 0.53 -6.82
N ARG A 127 -19.11 1.24 -6.98
CA ARG A 127 -20.45 0.64 -7.22
C ARG A 127 -20.51 0.02 -8.62
N ASN A 128 -21.24 -1.08 -8.72
CA ASN A 128 -21.46 -1.80 -9.98
C ASN A 128 -20.13 -2.02 -10.72
N PHE A 129 -19.14 -2.52 -10.00
CA PHE A 129 -17.79 -2.70 -10.55
C PHE A 129 -17.83 -3.60 -11.78
N MET A 130 -17.21 -3.16 -12.87
CA MET A 130 -17.16 -3.82 -14.19
C MET A 130 -18.50 -4.08 -14.88
N LYS A 131 -19.64 -3.70 -14.30
CA LYS A 131 -20.94 -3.93 -14.92
C LYS A 131 -21.00 -3.32 -16.32
N SER A 132 -21.30 -4.15 -17.32
CA SER A 132 -21.40 -3.78 -18.72
C SER A 132 -20.12 -3.19 -19.33
N VAL A 133 -18.97 -3.35 -18.69
CA VAL A 133 -17.67 -2.96 -19.24
C VAL A 133 -17.18 -4.08 -20.16
N THR A 134 -16.70 -3.70 -21.35
CA THR A 134 -16.24 -4.62 -22.41
C THR A 134 -14.83 -4.28 -22.92
N THR A 135 -14.10 -3.43 -22.18
CA THR A 135 -12.75 -2.98 -22.54
C THR A 135 -11.90 -2.88 -21.28
N ASP A 136 -10.61 -2.89 -21.45
CA ASP A 136 -9.66 -2.57 -20.38
C ASP A 136 -9.91 -1.18 -19.82
N TYR A 137 -9.68 -1.02 -18.52
CA TYR A 137 -9.83 0.28 -17.89
C TYR A 137 -9.03 0.41 -16.59
N ALA A 138 -8.78 1.64 -16.16
CA ALA A 138 -8.12 1.94 -14.91
C ALA A 138 -9.09 2.57 -13.89
N LEU A 139 -8.98 2.15 -12.64
CA LEU A 139 -9.70 2.70 -11.50
C LEU A 139 -8.70 3.25 -10.50
N ILE A 140 -8.94 4.46 -10.01
CA ILE A 140 -8.09 5.10 -9.01
C ILE A 140 -8.95 5.41 -7.79
N PHE A 141 -8.60 4.82 -6.66
CA PHE A 141 -9.04 5.25 -5.36
C PHE A 141 -7.98 6.21 -4.79
N SER A 142 -8.30 7.46 -4.63
CA SER A 142 -7.41 8.45 -4.03
C SER A 142 -7.87 8.77 -2.62
N GLY A 143 -6.91 8.98 -1.73
CA GLY A 143 -7.13 9.26 -0.32
C GLY A 143 -8.17 10.34 -0.09
N GLY A 144 -9.34 9.92 0.31
CA GLY A 144 -10.41 10.73 0.82
C GLY A 144 -10.76 10.25 2.22
N VAL A 145 -11.53 11.03 2.93
CA VAL A 145 -12.13 10.60 4.19
C VAL A 145 -12.92 9.32 3.92
N PRO A 146 -12.81 8.27 4.76
CA PRO A 146 -13.62 7.07 4.61
C PRO A 146 -15.08 7.43 4.32
N ALA A 147 -15.67 6.79 3.31
CA ALA A 147 -17.03 7.10 2.86
C ALA A 147 -18.11 6.83 3.91
N SER A 148 -17.77 6.17 5.01
CA SER A 148 -18.64 6.04 6.18
C SER A 148 -18.10 6.90 7.32
N SER A 149 -18.97 7.70 7.86
CA SER A 149 -18.79 8.45 9.10
C SER A 149 -18.29 7.54 10.21
N GLY A 150 -16.98 7.64 10.49
CA GLY A 150 -16.46 7.13 11.74
C GLY A 150 -15.72 5.83 11.70
N ILE A 151 -14.45 5.90 11.30
CA ILE A 151 -13.45 5.14 12.04
C ILE A 151 -13.27 5.94 13.35
N THR A 152 -14.31 6.00 14.14
CA THR A 152 -14.30 6.68 15.42
C THR A 152 -13.70 5.72 16.45
N GLY A 153 -12.45 5.97 16.81
CA GLY A 153 -11.89 5.49 18.07
C GLY A 153 -11.74 3.98 18.25
N ASP A 154 -11.91 3.20 17.19
CA ASP A 154 -11.82 1.76 17.28
C ASP A 154 -10.37 1.31 17.09
N THR A 155 -9.76 0.84 18.17
CA THR A 155 -8.48 0.12 18.16
C THR A 155 -8.54 -1.15 17.28
N SER A 156 -9.69 -1.47 16.69
CA SER A 156 -9.92 -2.63 15.82
C SER A 156 -9.17 -2.58 14.49
N LEU A 157 -8.65 -1.42 14.06
CA LEU A 157 -7.79 -1.32 12.87
C LEU A 157 -6.36 -1.78 13.13
N VAL A 158 -5.96 -1.82 14.38
CA VAL A 158 -4.67 -2.37 14.79
C VAL A 158 -4.68 -3.87 14.49
N TYR A 159 -3.63 -4.37 13.84
CA TYR A 159 -3.51 -5.77 13.45
C TYR A 159 -4.48 -6.24 12.36
N LYS A 160 -5.00 -5.36 11.51
CA LYS A 160 -5.84 -5.73 10.38
C LYS A 160 -5.08 -5.65 9.07
N ASN A 161 -5.32 -6.62 8.18
CA ASN A 161 -4.89 -6.54 6.79
C ASN A 161 -5.61 -5.38 6.10
N LEU A 162 -4.97 -4.78 5.11
CA LEU A 162 -5.66 -4.01 4.09
C LEU A 162 -6.10 -4.97 2.99
N GLU A 163 -7.38 -5.01 2.67
CA GLU A 163 -7.99 -6.02 1.80
C GLU A 163 -8.86 -5.38 0.73
N LEU A 164 -9.03 -6.11 -0.37
CA LEU A 164 -9.95 -5.80 -1.45
C LEU A 164 -10.98 -6.92 -1.54
N TRP A 165 -12.27 -6.58 -1.65
CA TRP A 165 -13.36 -7.55 -1.71
C TRP A 165 -14.57 -7.06 -2.50
N SER A 166 -15.41 -7.99 -2.92
CA SER A 166 -16.71 -7.69 -3.51
C SER A 166 -17.86 -7.84 -2.52
N THR A 167 -18.97 -7.17 -2.78
CA THR A 167 -20.19 -7.28 -1.96
C THR A 167 -21.06 -8.49 -2.29
N GLY A 168 -20.69 -9.24 -3.30
CA GLY A 168 -21.34 -10.47 -3.78
C GLY A 168 -20.50 -11.08 -4.87
N ASP A 169 -20.88 -12.25 -5.36
CA ASP A 169 -20.12 -12.97 -6.36
C ASP A 169 -20.11 -12.21 -7.69
N PHE A 170 -18.94 -12.01 -8.28
CA PHE A 170 -18.80 -11.54 -9.66
C PHE A 170 -19.00 -12.71 -10.62
N ASP A 171 -19.43 -12.41 -11.87
CA ASP A 171 -19.66 -13.41 -12.93
C ASP A 171 -18.90 -13.05 -14.24
N GLY A 172 -18.17 -11.94 -14.25
CA GLY A 172 -17.49 -11.44 -15.44
C GLY A 172 -16.11 -12.07 -15.68
N GLY A 173 -15.64 -11.98 -16.92
CA GLY A 173 -14.32 -12.43 -17.35
C GLY A 173 -13.31 -11.29 -17.35
N PHE A 174 -12.72 -10.97 -16.20
CA PHE A 174 -11.71 -9.94 -16.07
C PHE A 174 -10.68 -10.28 -14.97
N SER A 175 -9.52 -9.70 -15.08
CA SER A 175 -8.43 -9.77 -14.10
C SER A 175 -7.91 -8.38 -13.86
N PHE A 176 -7.09 -8.18 -12.85
CA PHE A 176 -6.51 -6.86 -12.60
C PHE A 176 -5.16 -6.90 -11.89
N VAL A 177 -4.41 -5.80 -12.02
CA VAL A 177 -3.24 -5.52 -11.20
C VAL A 177 -3.59 -4.37 -10.26
N VAL A 178 -3.33 -4.56 -8.97
CA VAL A 178 -3.57 -3.57 -7.93
C VAL A 178 -2.25 -3.00 -7.47
N TYR A 179 -2.09 -1.68 -7.54
CA TYR A 179 -0.95 -0.95 -6.98
C TYR A 179 -1.42 -0.21 -5.73
N THR A 180 -0.91 -0.61 -4.59
CA THR A 180 -1.27 -0.03 -3.29
C THR A 180 -0.14 0.84 -2.76
N THR A 181 -0.41 2.13 -2.55
CA THR A 181 0.50 3.06 -1.87
C THR A 181 -0.02 3.32 -0.47
N TYR A 182 0.81 3.09 0.53
CA TYR A 182 0.42 3.19 1.94
C TYR A 182 1.59 3.60 2.82
N TYR A 183 1.30 3.94 4.07
CA TYR A 183 2.27 4.02 5.17
C TYR A 183 1.70 3.32 6.41
N THR A 184 2.55 3.12 7.41
CA THR A 184 2.12 2.51 8.69
C THR A 184 2.31 3.49 9.84
N ILE A 185 1.40 3.44 10.82
CA ILE A 185 1.49 4.16 12.08
C ILE A 185 1.73 3.12 13.18
N THR A 186 2.74 3.33 14.02
CA THR A 186 2.95 2.53 15.23
C THR A 186 2.04 3.03 16.35
N VAL A 187 1.37 2.13 17.04
CA VAL A 187 0.41 2.40 18.12
C VAL A 187 0.75 1.61 19.38
#